data_900a016cf9255e7ba4cfe5746d2b815c
#
_entry.id   900a016cf9255e7ba4cfe5746d2b815c
#
_cell.length_a   1.000
_cell.length_b   1.000
_cell.length_c   1.000
_cell.angle_alpha   90.00
_cell.angle_beta   90.00
_cell.angle_gamma   90.00
#
_symmetry.space_group_name_H-M   'P 1'
#
loop_
_entity.id
_entity.type
_entity.pdbx_description
1 polymer ?
#
loop_
_entity_poly.entity_id
_entity_poly.type
_entity_poly.pdbx_seq_one_letter_code
_entity_poly.pdbx_strand_id
1 'polypeptide(L)'
;MKNIKDILGFGEDNYITILDGENANSPALRQWFTERGRYNQYFGWYFTSQTPLPEVLPYGVNPIKLTWEEVSKRDELLPPYKLREIIDRKRGIAPPTSKHAGNIGDKISLDIIVIYEKDYLTPYGINHFHLMEDSNGNKYTWTTTTKKLATNVAYHIDAIIKELKEYKGEQQTALTRVKVEEPTD
;
A
#
# COMPACT_ATOMS: atom_id res chain seq x y z
N MET A 1 20.88 18.12 5.63
CA MET A 1 20.19 16.81 5.64
C MET A 1 19.77 16.51 4.22
N LYS A 2 20.11 15.34 3.64
CA LYS A 2 19.68 15.03 2.27
C LYS A 2 18.15 14.78 2.28
N ASN A 3 17.45 15.37 1.30
CA ASN A 3 16.02 15.17 1.12
C ASN A 3 15.75 13.70 0.75
N ILE A 4 14.61 13.15 1.15
CA ILE A 4 14.20 11.78 0.80
C ILE A 4 14.17 11.56 -0.71
N LYS A 5 13.75 12.55 -1.47
CA LYS A 5 13.76 12.59 -2.93
C LYS A 5 15.17 12.27 -3.49
N ASP A 6 16.19 12.95 -2.96
CA ASP A 6 17.59 12.78 -3.40
C ASP A 6 18.16 11.43 -2.97
N ILE A 7 17.82 10.97 -1.74
CA ILE A 7 18.24 9.67 -1.22
C ILE A 7 17.72 8.54 -2.11
N LEU A 8 16.48 8.64 -2.58
CA LEU A 8 15.86 7.68 -3.47
C LEU A 8 16.35 7.79 -4.93
N GLY A 9 17.03 8.88 -5.28
CA GLY A 9 17.65 9.07 -6.58
C GLY A 9 16.76 9.71 -7.64
N PHE A 10 15.66 10.38 -7.24
CA PHE A 10 14.86 11.18 -8.17
C PHE A 10 15.64 12.40 -8.71
N GLY A 11 16.55 12.96 -7.91
CA GLY A 11 17.44 14.03 -8.32
C GLY A 11 16.76 15.19 -9.06
N GLU A 12 17.50 15.80 -10.02
CA GLU A 12 16.98 16.88 -10.85
C GLU A 12 16.00 16.37 -11.93
N ASP A 13 16.12 15.12 -12.35
CA ASP A 13 15.27 14.52 -13.38
C ASP A 13 13.85 14.25 -12.91
N ASN A 14 13.59 14.31 -11.61
CA ASN A 14 12.29 14.08 -10.98
C ASN A 14 11.64 12.72 -11.26
N TYR A 15 12.39 11.73 -11.75
CA TYR A 15 11.86 10.39 -11.98
C TYR A 15 12.86 9.28 -11.68
N ILE A 16 12.32 8.10 -11.47
CA ILE A 16 13.03 6.81 -11.47
C ILE A 16 12.38 5.87 -12.48
N THR A 17 13.09 4.83 -12.87
CA THR A 17 12.53 3.78 -13.74
C THR A 17 12.56 2.46 -12.99
N ILE A 18 11.40 1.84 -12.79
CA ILE A 18 11.27 0.48 -12.30
C ILE A 18 11.12 -0.48 -13.47
N LEU A 19 11.41 -1.74 -13.25
CA LEU A 19 11.23 -2.77 -14.28
C LEU A 19 10.13 -3.74 -13.87
N ASP A 20 9.23 -3.99 -14.81
CA ASP A 20 8.19 -5.01 -14.70
C ASP A 20 8.51 -6.22 -15.56
N GLY A 21 8.17 -7.42 -15.09
CA GLY A 21 8.38 -8.62 -15.87
C GLY A 21 7.95 -9.89 -15.14
N GLU A 22 7.37 -10.83 -15.87
CA GLU A 22 6.87 -12.09 -15.33
C GLU A 22 7.95 -12.93 -14.65
N ASN A 23 9.22 -12.75 -15.04
CA ASN A 23 10.37 -13.51 -14.54
C ASN A 23 11.26 -12.74 -13.55
N ALA A 24 10.80 -11.61 -13.01
CA ALA A 24 11.58 -10.76 -12.12
C ALA A 24 12.19 -11.49 -10.89
N ASN A 25 11.68 -12.66 -10.55
CA ASN A 25 12.16 -13.49 -9.45
C ASN A 25 13.18 -14.57 -9.87
N SER A 26 13.55 -14.68 -11.17
CA SER A 26 14.55 -15.65 -11.58
C SER A 26 15.94 -15.30 -11.00
N PRO A 27 16.76 -16.29 -10.60
CA PRO A 27 18.09 -16.04 -10.05
C PRO A 27 19.00 -15.24 -11.00
N ALA A 28 18.90 -15.50 -12.31
CA ALA A 28 19.68 -14.80 -13.33
C ALA A 28 19.31 -13.32 -13.44
N LEU A 29 18.01 -12.98 -13.38
CA LEU A 29 17.54 -11.60 -13.37
C LEU A 29 17.88 -10.89 -12.07
N ARG A 30 17.81 -11.54 -10.90
CA ARG A 30 18.28 -10.96 -9.64
C ARG A 30 19.75 -10.57 -9.71
N GLN A 31 20.60 -11.43 -10.25
CA GLN A 31 22.02 -11.11 -10.43
C GLN A 31 22.18 -9.92 -11.37
N TRP A 32 21.50 -9.90 -12.50
CA TRP A 32 21.54 -8.79 -13.47
C TRP A 32 21.14 -7.45 -12.83
N PHE A 33 20.06 -7.44 -12.03
CA PHE A 33 19.60 -6.25 -11.29
C PHE A 33 20.61 -5.82 -10.20
N THR A 34 21.17 -6.78 -9.45
CA THR A 34 22.12 -6.52 -8.37
C THR A 34 23.39 -5.83 -8.90
N GLU A 35 23.80 -6.17 -10.10
CA GLU A 35 25.00 -5.60 -10.74
C GLU A 35 24.76 -4.19 -11.31
N ARG A 36 23.53 -3.84 -11.66
CA ARG A 36 23.22 -2.66 -12.48
C ARG A 36 22.24 -1.68 -11.87
N GLY A 37 21.34 -2.14 -11.05
CA GLY A 37 20.25 -1.36 -10.48
C GLY A 37 20.45 -1.00 -9.01
N ARG A 38 19.45 -0.30 -8.47
CA ARG A 38 19.28 -0.05 -7.04
C ARG A 38 18.05 -0.80 -6.55
N TYR A 39 18.04 -1.18 -5.27
CA TYR A 39 16.88 -1.82 -4.65
C TYR A 39 16.32 -0.95 -3.53
N ASN A 40 14.99 -0.89 -3.49
CA ASN A 40 14.26 -0.27 -2.38
C ASN A 40 13.01 -1.11 -2.10
N GLN A 41 12.64 -1.23 -0.83
CA GLN A 41 11.46 -2.02 -0.41
C GLN A 41 10.13 -1.53 -0.99
N TYR A 42 10.04 -0.25 -1.39
CA TYR A 42 8.81 0.34 -1.95
C TYR A 42 8.69 0.16 -3.47
N PHE A 43 9.83 0.20 -4.18
CA PHE A 43 9.88 0.19 -5.65
C PHE A 43 10.42 -1.11 -6.23
N GLY A 44 11.02 -1.98 -5.40
CA GLY A 44 11.78 -3.12 -5.88
C GLY A 44 13.09 -2.67 -6.54
N TRP A 45 13.47 -3.29 -7.65
CA TRP A 45 14.63 -2.90 -8.44
C TRP A 45 14.31 -1.69 -9.33
N TYR A 46 15.15 -0.67 -9.29
CA TYR A 46 14.94 0.56 -10.04
C TYR A 46 16.26 1.20 -10.52
N PHE A 47 16.12 2.09 -11.48
CA PHE A 47 17.20 2.84 -12.11
C PHE A 47 16.95 4.35 -11.95
N THR A 48 18.03 5.12 -11.94
CA THR A 48 18.03 6.58 -11.77
C THR A 48 18.95 7.21 -12.79
N SER A 49 19.03 8.53 -12.87
CA SER A 49 20.02 9.22 -13.70
C SER A 49 21.48 8.91 -13.32
N GLN A 50 21.72 8.58 -12.06
CA GLN A 50 23.05 8.18 -11.56
C GLN A 50 23.38 6.69 -11.79
N THR A 51 22.37 5.87 -11.93
CA THR A 51 22.46 4.44 -12.28
C THR A 51 21.52 4.20 -13.46
N PRO A 52 21.93 4.63 -14.69
CA PRO A 52 21.04 4.67 -15.84
C PRO A 52 20.58 3.29 -16.29
N LEU A 53 19.39 3.26 -16.85
CA LEU A 53 18.83 2.05 -17.45
C LEU A 53 19.75 1.60 -18.60
N PRO A 54 20.17 0.30 -18.64
CA PRO A 54 20.92 -0.24 -19.76
C PRO A 54 20.14 -0.14 -21.08
N GLU A 55 20.84 0.03 -22.19
CA GLU A 55 20.22 0.08 -23.52
C GLU A 55 19.54 -1.25 -23.90
N VAL A 56 20.10 -2.37 -23.44
CA VAL A 56 19.56 -3.71 -23.69
C VAL A 56 18.94 -4.25 -22.40
N LEU A 57 17.64 -4.44 -22.42
CA LEU A 57 16.88 -5.05 -21.33
C LEU A 57 16.73 -6.56 -21.54
N PRO A 58 16.68 -7.36 -20.44
CA PRO A 58 16.32 -8.76 -20.54
C PRO A 58 14.95 -8.95 -21.20
N TYR A 59 14.78 -10.06 -21.92
CA TYR A 59 13.51 -10.37 -22.58
C TYR A 59 12.34 -10.43 -21.58
N GLY A 60 11.23 -9.81 -21.92
CA GLY A 60 10.01 -9.78 -21.10
C GLY A 60 10.05 -8.82 -19.91
N VAL A 61 11.10 -7.99 -19.80
CA VAL A 61 11.22 -6.97 -18.76
C VAL A 61 10.94 -5.59 -19.36
N ASN A 62 9.94 -4.89 -18.84
CA ASN A 62 9.49 -3.61 -19.36
C ASN A 62 9.79 -2.46 -18.38
N PRO A 63 10.32 -1.32 -18.87
CA PRO A 63 10.56 -0.16 -18.03
C PRO A 63 9.26 0.58 -17.72
N ILE A 64 9.10 0.99 -16.47
CA ILE A 64 8.00 1.82 -15.99
C ILE A 64 8.55 3.05 -15.30
N LYS A 65 8.22 4.22 -15.81
CA LYS A 65 8.66 5.50 -15.28
C LYS A 65 7.73 5.95 -14.16
N LEU A 66 8.33 6.31 -13.01
CA LEU A 66 7.65 6.91 -11.86
C LEU A 66 8.22 8.31 -11.61
N THR A 67 7.37 9.33 -11.56
CA THR A 67 7.78 10.70 -11.23
C THR A 67 7.66 10.96 -9.73
N TRP A 68 8.42 11.95 -9.23
CA TRP A 68 8.33 12.34 -7.83
C TRP A 68 6.92 12.83 -7.46
N GLU A 69 6.27 13.58 -8.33
CA GLU A 69 4.91 14.10 -8.13
C GLU A 69 3.87 12.97 -7.98
N GLU A 70 4.06 11.86 -8.71
CA GLU A 70 3.16 10.70 -8.61
C GLU A 70 3.31 9.97 -7.28
N VAL A 71 4.52 9.88 -6.73
CA VAL A 71 4.83 9.04 -5.55
C VAL A 71 4.97 9.82 -4.25
N SER A 72 4.80 11.14 -4.29
CA SER A 72 4.95 12.01 -3.13
C SER A 72 3.75 12.93 -2.88
N LYS A 73 3.68 13.43 -1.66
CA LYS A 73 2.78 14.51 -1.25
C LYS A 73 3.46 15.36 -0.20
N ARG A 74 3.54 16.70 -0.42
CA ARG A 74 4.21 17.64 0.50
C ARG A 74 5.66 17.24 0.78
N ASP A 75 6.41 16.85 -0.26
CA ASP A 75 7.81 16.40 -0.18
C ASP A 75 8.05 15.12 0.67
N GLU A 76 6.99 14.42 1.03
CA GLU A 76 7.05 13.12 1.68
C GLU A 76 6.60 12.01 0.72
N LEU A 77 7.26 10.85 0.82
CA LEU A 77 6.86 9.68 0.06
C LEU A 77 5.46 9.24 0.48
N LEU A 78 4.62 8.90 -0.50
CA LEU A 78 3.31 8.34 -0.22
C LEU A 78 3.42 7.03 0.58
N PRO A 79 2.42 6.69 1.38
CA PRO A 79 2.41 5.43 2.13
C PRO A 79 2.50 4.21 1.17
N PRO A 80 3.08 3.09 1.64
CA PRO A 80 3.36 1.90 0.83
C PRO A 80 2.18 1.40 -0.01
N TYR A 81 0.97 1.41 0.54
CA TYR A 81 -0.23 0.97 -0.17
C TYR A 81 -0.58 1.88 -1.37
N LYS A 82 -0.37 3.21 -1.23
CA LYS A 82 -0.58 4.16 -2.33
C LYS A 82 0.47 4.00 -3.42
N LEU A 83 1.71 3.77 -3.04
CA LEU A 83 2.78 3.48 -4.00
C LEU A 83 2.47 2.21 -4.80
N ARG A 84 1.98 1.17 -4.13
CA ARG A 84 1.57 -0.07 -4.78
C ARG A 84 0.43 0.15 -5.77
N GLU A 85 -0.62 0.90 -5.40
CA GLU A 85 -1.71 1.26 -6.30
C GLU A 85 -1.21 1.97 -7.58
N ILE A 86 -0.25 2.89 -7.43
CA ILE A 86 0.33 3.63 -8.56
C ILE A 86 1.13 2.69 -9.46
N ILE A 87 1.98 1.86 -8.87
CA ILE A 87 2.81 0.88 -9.60
C ILE A 87 1.91 -0.11 -10.36
N ASP A 88 0.92 -0.68 -9.69
CA ASP A 88 -0.01 -1.65 -10.28
C ASP A 88 -0.81 -1.02 -11.43
N ARG A 89 -1.27 0.22 -11.27
CA ARG A 89 -1.91 0.97 -12.36
C ARG A 89 -0.98 1.15 -13.57
N LYS A 90 0.28 1.48 -13.34
CA LYS A 90 1.29 1.62 -14.41
C LYS A 90 1.58 0.29 -15.11
N ARG A 91 1.44 -0.83 -14.40
CA ARG A 91 1.54 -2.19 -14.94
C ARG A 91 0.29 -2.64 -15.69
N GLY A 92 -0.78 -1.84 -15.67
CA GLY A 92 -2.07 -2.22 -16.24
C GLY A 92 -2.85 -3.21 -15.39
N ILE A 93 -2.46 -3.41 -14.13
CA ILE A 93 -3.19 -4.25 -13.17
C ILE A 93 -4.37 -3.43 -12.64
N ALA A 94 -5.59 -3.94 -12.87
CA ALA A 94 -6.78 -3.33 -12.31
C ALA A 94 -6.73 -3.40 -10.77
N PRO A 95 -7.09 -2.32 -10.05
CA PRO A 95 -7.16 -2.38 -8.60
C PRO A 95 -8.15 -3.47 -8.18
N PRO A 96 -7.85 -4.24 -7.12
CA PRO A 96 -8.80 -5.22 -6.62
C PRO A 96 -10.10 -4.52 -6.24
N THR A 97 -11.22 -5.02 -6.73
CA THR A 97 -12.54 -4.53 -6.36
C THR A 97 -12.88 -5.09 -4.97
N SER A 98 -13.09 -4.21 -3.99
CA SER A 98 -13.49 -4.62 -2.65
C SER A 98 -14.83 -5.34 -2.67
N LYS A 99 -14.90 -6.45 -1.91
CA LYS A 99 -16.11 -7.25 -1.72
C LYS A 99 -16.47 -7.34 -0.25
N HIS A 100 -17.74 -7.57 0.05
CA HIS A 100 -18.17 -7.86 1.41
C HIS A 100 -17.56 -9.19 1.90
N ALA A 101 -17.11 -9.21 3.17
CA ALA A 101 -16.41 -10.36 3.73
C ALA A 101 -17.30 -11.54 4.17
N GLY A 102 -18.62 -11.35 4.21
CA GLY A 102 -19.57 -12.37 4.68
C GLY A 102 -20.94 -11.74 4.96
N ASN A 103 -21.68 -12.30 5.91
CA ASN A 103 -23.00 -11.84 6.29
C ASN A 103 -22.97 -11.08 7.62
N ILE A 104 -23.98 -10.24 7.85
CA ILE A 104 -24.16 -9.54 9.12
C ILE A 104 -24.27 -10.55 10.25
N GLY A 105 -23.49 -10.36 11.31
CA GLY A 105 -23.42 -11.25 12.47
C GLY A 105 -22.30 -12.30 12.41
N ASP A 106 -21.70 -12.52 11.26
CA ASP A 106 -20.58 -13.45 11.11
C ASP A 106 -19.37 -12.98 11.94
N LYS A 107 -18.68 -13.95 12.57
CA LYS A 107 -17.39 -13.73 13.20
C LYS A 107 -16.31 -13.93 12.16
N ILE A 108 -15.37 -12.99 12.09
CA ILE A 108 -14.26 -13.03 11.15
C ILE A 108 -12.93 -12.79 11.89
N SER A 109 -11.88 -13.38 11.36
CA SER A 109 -10.49 -13.23 11.81
C SER A 109 -9.65 -12.83 10.61
N LEU A 110 -8.97 -11.69 10.66
CA LEU A 110 -8.36 -11.04 9.50
C LEU A 110 -7.01 -10.42 9.83
N ASP A 111 -6.11 -10.52 8.87
CA ASP A 111 -4.92 -9.65 8.80
C ASP A 111 -5.27 -8.41 7.96
N ILE A 112 -5.11 -7.24 8.55
CA ILE A 112 -5.47 -5.97 7.92
C ILE A 112 -4.34 -4.95 8.04
N ILE A 113 -4.37 -3.97 7.15
CA ILE A 113 -3.60 -2.73 7.27
C ILE A 113 -4.56 -1.57 7.42
N VAL A 114 -4.29 -0.69 8.38
CA VAL A 114 -5.05 0.55 8.53
C VAL A 114 -4.60 1.52 7.45
N ILE A 115 -5.48 1.85 6.50
CA ILE A 115 -5.16 2.72 5.36
C ILE A 115 -5.58 4.17 5.56
N TYR A 116 -6.53 4.41 6.47
CA TYR A 116 -6.98 5.74 6.83
C TYR A 116 -7.56 5.74 8.25
N GLU A 117 -7.31 6.81 8.99
CA GLU A 117 -7.91 7.04 10.29
C GLU A 117 -8.38 8.49 10.43
N LYS A 118 -9.43 8.70 11.19
CA LYS A 118 -9.94 10.03 11.49
C LYS A 118 -10.64 10.07 12.83
N ASP A 119 -10.34 11.12 13.61
CA ASP A 119 -11.01 11.40 14.87
C ASP A 119 -12.21 12.31 14.66
N TYR A 120 -13.33 11.99 15.33
CA TYR A 120 -14.54 12.81 15.36
C TYR A 120 -14.89 13.16 16.81
N LEU A 121 -15.08 14.44 17.10
CA LEU A 121 -15.63 14.86 18.37
C LEU A 121 -17.15 14.64 18.38
N THR A 122 -17.62 13.94 19.40
CA THR A 122 -19.05 13.72 19.65
C THR A 122 -19.42 14.22 21.03
N PRO A 123 -20.72 14.39 21.36
CA PRO A 123 -21.16 14.74 22.72
C PRO A 123 -20.72 13.71 23.78
N TYR A 124 -20.36 12.50 23.37
CA TYR A 124 -19.94 11.39 24.24
C TYR A 124 -18.44 11.15 24.27
N GLY A 125 -17.64 12.02 23.61
CA GLY A 125 -16.19 11.91 23.51
C GLY A 125 -15.67 11.78 22.08
N ILE A 126 -14.41 11.38 21.95
CA ILE A 126 -13.76 11.23 20.66
C ILE A 126 -14.03 9.84 20.11
N ASN A 127 -14.54 9.76 18.89
CA ASN A 127 -14.63 8.54 18.11
C ASN A 127 -13.46 8.44 17.14
N HIS A 128 -12.80 7.29 17.12
CA HIS A 128 -11.74 6.94 16.16
C HIS A 128 -12.34 6.11 15.05
N PHE A 129 -12.37 6.64 13.85
CA PHE A 129 -12.79 5.92 12.65
C PHE A 129 -11.55 5.34 11.96
N HIS A 130 -11.62 4.07 11.58
CA HIS A 130 -10.57 3.37 10.84
C HIS A 130 -11.15 2.80 9.55
N LEU A 131 -10.45 3.03 8.44
CA LEU A 131 -10.62 2.31 7.20
C LEU A 131 -9.42 1.35 7.06
N MET A 132 -9.72 0.08 6.87
CA MET A 132 -8.74 -1.01 6.86
C MET A 132 -8.86 -1.80 5.56
N GLU A 133 -7.81 -2.48 5.17
CA GLU A 133 -7.75 -3.30 3.98
C GLU A 133 -7.08 -4.64 4.28
N ASP A 134 -7.63 -5.74 3.74
CA ASP A 134 -6.99 -7.05 3.77
C ASP A 134 -6.04 -7.27 2.57
N SER A 135 -5.37 -8.42 2.52
CA SER A 135 -4.47 -8.78 1.42
C SER A 135 -5.15 -8.94 0.05
N ASN A 136 -6.47 -9.08 0.03
CA ASN A 136 -7.28 -9.19 -1.20
C ASN A 136 -7.83 -7.84 -1.67
N GLY A 137 -7.54 -6.74 -0.94
CA GLY A 137 -8.04 -5.41 -1.24
C GLY A 137 -9.47 -5.14 -0.77
N ASN A 138 -10.05 -6.01 0.06
CA ASN A 138 -11.36 -5.77 0.65
C ASN A 138 -11.26 -4.70 1.73
N LYS A 139 -12.27 -3.83 1.78
CA LYS A 139 -12.31 -2.69 2.70
C LYS A 139 -13.20 -2.99 3.90
N TYR A 140 -12.67 -2.63 5.06
CA TYR A 140 -13.35 -2.76 6.35
C TYR A 140 -13.38 -1.43 7.05
N THR A 141 -14.48 -1.14 7.77
CA THR A 141 -14.60 0.06 8.58
C THR A 141 -14.86 -0.30 10.04
N TRP A 142 -14.23 0.43 10.93
CA TRP A 142 -14.46 0.29 12.36
C TRP A 142 -14.41 1.65 13.05
N THR A 143 -15.41 1.92 13.89
CA THR A 143 -15.47 3.12 14.73
C THR A 143 -15.48 2.71 16.18
N THR A 144 -14.61 3.30 16.99
CA THR A 144 -14.46 3.00 18.41
C THR A 144 -14.11 4.25 19.20
N THR A 145 -14.43 4.24 20.51
CA THR A 145 -14.05 5.31 21.46
C THR A 145 -12.83 4.94 22.31
N THR A 146 -12.37 3.68 22.22
CA THR A 146 -11.42 3.12 23.20
C THR A 146 -10.03 2.89 22.65
N LYS A 147 -9.86 2.67 21.35
CA LYS A 147 -8.57 2.30 20.76
C LYS A 147 -8.35 3.00 19.42
N LYS A 148 -7.24 3.70 19.33
CA LYS A 148 -6.76 4.29 18.08
C LYS A 148 -5.65 3.41 17.48
N LEU A 149 -5.84 2.98 16.23
CA LEU A 149 -4.85 2.22 15.48
C LEU A 149 -4.03 3.15 14.59
N ALA A 150 -2.75 2.87 14.46
CA ALA A 150 -1.86 3.65 13.59
C ALA A 150 -2.07 3.29 12.12
N THR A 151 -2.05 4.30 11.24
CA THR A 151 -2.07 4.11 9.80
C THR A 151 -0.78 3.46 9.29
N ASN A 152 -0.92 2.67 8.23
CA ASN A 152 0.17 1.89 7.60
C ASN A 152 0.78 0.80 8.50
N VAL A 153 0.09 0.42 9.56
CA VAL A 153 0.48 -0.68 10.44
C VAL A 153 -0.45 -1.87 10.19
N ALA A 154 0.14 -3.05 10.10
CA ALA A 154 -0.58 -4.31 10.01
C ALA A 154 -1.00 -4.79 11.40
N TYR A 155 -2.24 -5.28 11.49
CA TYR A 155 -2.80 -5.85 12.70
C TYR A 155 -3.53 -7.14 12.37
N HIS A 156 -3.52 -8.09 13.32
CA HIS A 156 -4.48 -9.19 13.31
C HIS A 156 -5.69 -8.80 14.13
N ILE A 157 -6.90 -8.99 13.58
CA ILE A 157 -8.15 -8.64 14.27
C ILE A 157 -9.16 -9.78 14.24
N ASP A 158 -9.86 -9.96 15.35
CA ASP A 158 -11.11 -10.71 15.44
C ASP A 158 -12.27 -9.74 15.54
N ALA A 159 -13.32 -9.93 14.78
CA ALA A 159 -14.44 -9.02 14.73
C ALA A 159 -15.76 -9.70 14.40
N ILE A 160 -16.86 -8.94 14.52
CA ILE A 160 -18.19 -9.33 14.04
C ILE A 160 -18.62 -8.36 12.95
N ILE A 161 -19.16 -8.88 11.86
CA ILE A 161 -19.72 -8.06 10.78
C ILE A 161 -20.99 -7.38 11.30
N LYS A 162 -20.97 -6.04 11.35
CA LYS A 162 -22.08 -5.21 11.80
C LYS A 162 -23.02 -4.83 10.66
N GLU A 163 -22.44 -4.45 9.52
CA GLU A 163 -23.18 -3.89 8.39
C GLU A 163 -22.41 -4.09 7.09
N LEU A 164 -23.13 -4.29 6.00
CA LEU A 164 -22.58 -4.32 4.64
C LEU A 164 -22.94 -2.99 3.97
N LYS A 165 -21.91 -2.23 3.60
CA LYS A 165 -22.02 -0.87 3.06
C LYS A 165 -21.49 -0.79 1.65
N GLU A 166 -21.88 0.29 0.97
CA GLU A 166 -21.24 0.75 -0.25
C GLU A 166 -20.90 2.23 -0.11
N TYR A 167 -19.69 2.62 -0.48
CA TYR A 167 -19.25 3.99 -0.47
C TYR A 167 -18.56 4.30 -1.80
N LYS A 168 -19.13 5.24 -2.57
CA LYS A 168 -18.63 5.64 -3.91
C LYS A 168 -18.43 4.46 -4.86
N GLY A 169 -19.34 3.49 -4.85
CA GLY A 169 -19.28 2.30 -5.69
C GLY A 169 -18.37 1.17 -5.19
N GLU A 170 -17.75 1.34 -4.03
CA GLU A 170 -16.88 0.34 -3.40
C GLU A 170 -17.57 -0.33 -2.22
N GLN A 171 -17.63 -1.66 -2.22
CA GLN A 171 -18.19 -2.42 -1.10
C GLN A 171 -17.29 -2.32 0.12
N GLN A 172 -17.88 -2.09 1.29
CA GLN A 172 -17.20 -2.01 2.57
C GLN A 172 -17.93 -2.85 3.61
N THR A 173 -17.18 -3.55 4.45
CA THR A 173 -17.72 -4.33 5.56
C THR A 173 -17.48 -3.57 6.88
N ALA A 174 -18.55 -3.11 7.52
CA ALA A 174 -18.45 -2.45 8.82
C ALA A 174 -18.35 -3.49 9.94
N LEU A 175 -17.40 -3.29 10.85
CA LEU A 175 -17.06 -4.19 11.94
C LEU A 175 -17.50 -3.65 13.29
N THR A 176 -17.78 -4.57 14.21
CA THR A 176 -18.00 -4.28 15.62
C THR A 176 -17.33 -5.34 16.49
N ARG A 177 -17.20 -5.06 17.79
CA ARG A 177 -16.56 -5.94 18.79
C ARG A 177 -15.16 -6.39 18.35
N VAL A 178 -14.43 -5.45 17.75
CA VAL A 178 -13.08 -5.73 17.24
C VAL A 178 -12.11 -5.94 18.41
N LYS A 179 -11.43 -7.09 18.39
CA LYS A 179 -10.28 -7.37 19.23
C LYS A 179 -9.05 -7.25 18.33
N VAL A 180 -8.07 -6.52 18.79
CA VAL A 180 -6.82 -6.29 18.05
C VAL A 180 -5.71 -7.03 18.78
N GLU A 181 -5.02 -7.90 18.07
CA GLU A 181 -3.76 -8.47 18.53
C GLU A 181 -2.64 -7.50 18.17
N GLU A 182 -1.85 -7.13 19.17
CA GLU A 182 -0.68 -6.29 18.93
C GLU A 182 0.36 -7.09 18.12
N PRO A 183 1.07 -6.45 17.19
CA PRO A 183 2.17 -7.11 16.49
C PRO A 183 3.14 -7.65 17.53
N THR A 184 3.42 -8.94 17.52
CA THR A 184 4.50 -9.53 18.32
C THR A 184 5.83 -9.06 17.72
N ASP A 185 6.63 -8.39 18.56
CA ASP A 185 8.01 -8.01 18.24
C ASP A 185 8.88 -9.23 17.88
#